data_a26772b5395a3b0902c720855e36aa07
#
_entry.id   a26772b5395a3b0902c720855e36aa07
#
_cell.length_a   1.000
_cell.length_b   1.000
_cell.length_c   1.000
_cell.angle_alpha   90.00
_cell.angle_beta   90.00
_cell.angle_gamma   90.00
#
_symmetry.space_group_name_H-M   'P 1'
#
loop_
_entity.id
_entity.type
_entity.pdbx_description
1 polymer ?
#
loop_
_entity_poly.entity_id
_entity_poly.type
_entity_poly.pdbx_seq_one_letter_code
_entity_poly.pdbx_strand_id
1 'polypeptide(L)'
;THLFLKLRELNNLLNSSHMLKGDIRFVYAIKDDMFVDSGRTKFFDEIIPVIPIINPSNAADKLKEKLSVFRLDDKIPTEDLKDMAYFIKDMRLLTNIANEFHSYYDMLEVEKNHLNPTKLMGMMIYKNLYPRDFGRLPNREGILYKFFDKRNGLKDQFIKYAKNKIIKKRR
;
A
#
# COMPACT_ATOMS: atom_id res chain seq x y z
N THR A 1 6.96 24.20 16.02
CA THR A 1 6.14 25.37 16.43
C THR A 1 6.78 26.70 16.00
N HIS A 2 8.08 26.91 16.22
CA HIS A 2 8.76 28.18 15.88
C HIS A 2 8.74 28.52 14.38
N LEU A 3 8.85 27.54 13.51
CA LEU A 3 8.80 27.73 12.04
C LEU A 3 7.44 28.31 11.59
N PHE A 4 6.35 27.78 12.12
CA PHE A 4 5.00 28.23 11.77
C PHE A 4 4.72 29.67 12.21
N LEU A 5 5.23 30.06 13.36
CA LEU A 5 5.14 31.48 13.83
C LEU A 5 5.84 32.42 12.83
N LYS A 6 7.05 32.06 12.38
CA LYS A 6 7.77 32.85 11.37
C LYS A 6 7.07 32.91 10.02
N LEU A 7 6.46 31.81 9.60
CA LEU A 7 5.67 31.79 8.36
C LEU A 7 4.43 32.69 8.47
N ARG A 8 3.78 32.71 9.63
CA ARG A 8 2.66 33.62 9.86
C ARG A 8 3.10 35.08 9.89
N GLU A 9 4.23 35.40 10.53
CA GLU A 9 4.80 36.75 10.51
C GLU A 9 5.12 37.19 9.07
N LEU A 10 5.71 36.29 8.26
CA LEU A 10 5.99 36.53 6.85
C LEU A 10 4.71 36.80 6.06
N ASN A 11 3.65 36.00 6.28
CA ASN A 11 2.36 36.21 5.62
C ASN A 11 1.78 37.58 5.95
N ASN A 12 1.81 37.96 7.23
CA ASN A 12 1.32 39.26 7.70
C ASN A 12 2.13 40.40 7.09
N LEU A 13 3.46 40.28 7.03
CA LEU A 13 4.31 41.30 6.43
C LEU A 13 4.05 41.49 4.95
N LEU A 14 3.89 40.40 4.22
CA LEU A 14 3.62 40.44 2.77
C LEU A 14 2.24 41.07 2.48
N ASN A 15 1.20 40.69 3.25
CA ASN A 15 -0.15 41.20 3.05
C ASN A 15 -0.35 42.65 3.58
N SER A 16 0.47 43.08 4.54
CA SER A 16 0.47 44.48 5.00
C SER A 16 1.29 45.40 4.08
N SER A 17 2.07 44.84 3.16
CA SER A 17 2.89 45.57 2.22
C SER A 17 2.02 46.17 1.12
N HIS A 18 1.92 47.46 0.98
CA HIS A 18 1.23 48.16 -0.10
C HIS A 18 1.87 47.99 -1.48
N MET A 19 2.99 47.23 -1.54
CA MET A 19 3.71 46.96 -2.80
C MET A 19 3.07 45.86 -3.66
N LEU A 20 2.19 45.04 -3.08
CA LEU A 20 1.55 43.92 -3.77
C LEU A 20 0.09 44.29 -4.11
N LYS A 21 -0.29 43.98 -5.35
CA LYS A 21 -1.68 44.12 -5.80
C LYS A 21 -2.44 42.84 -5.50
N GLY A 22 -3.12 42.76 -4.35
CA GLY A 22 -3.96 41.65 -3.94
C GLY A 22 -3.41 40.85 -2.76
N ASP A 23 -4.28 40.05 -2.14
CA ASP A 23 -3.94 39.24 -0.97
C ASP A 23 -3.16 37.98 -1.37
N ILE A 24 -2.05 37.75 -0.67
CA ILE A 24 -1.29 36.51 -0.79
C ILE A 24 -1.85 35.49 0.18
N ARG A 25 -2.25 34.32 -0.35
CA ARG A 25 -2.71 33.19 0.46
C ARG A 25 -1.67 32.08 0.42
N PHE A 26 -1.25 31.64 1.61
CA PHE A 26 -0.32 30.52 1.77
C PHE A 26 -1.10 29.24 1.99
N VAL A 27 -0.79 28.19 1.20
CA VAL A 27 -1.37 26.86 1.34
C VAL A 27 -0.28 25.92 1.80
N TYR A 28 -0.50 25.23 2.91
CA TYR A 28 0.44 24.29 3.52
C TYR A 28 -0.10 22.88 3.43
N ALA A 29 0.64 21.97 2.82
CA ALA A 29 0.37 20.54 2.88
C ALA A 29 1.16 19.92 4.04
N ILE A 30 0.46 19.51 5.08
CA ILE A 30 1.07 19.00 6.31
C ILE A 30 0.42 17.69 6.75
N LYS A 31 1.15 16.89 7.53
CA LYS A 31 0.60 15.73 8.21
C LYS A 31 -0.01 16.14 9.55
N ASP A 32 -1.07 15.45 9.97
CA ASP A 32 -1.74 15.71 11.25
C ASP A 32 -0.84 15.49 12.46
N ASP A 33 0.13 14.56 12.37
CA ASP A 33 1.08 14.24 13.44
C ASP A 33 2.17 15.30 13.69
N MET A 34 2.26 16.33 12.83
CA MET A 34 3.19 17.45 13.03
C MET A 34 2.81 18.37 14.19
N PHE A 35 1.57 18.31 14.65
CA PHE A 35 1.09 19.10 15.78
C PHE A 35 0.76 18.18 16.95
N VAL A 36 1.49 18.36 18.04
CA VAL A 36 1.31 17.59 19.29
C VAL A 36 0.15 18.11 20.12
N ASP A 37 -0.28 19.36 19.88
CA ASP A 37 -1.31 20.06 20.62
C ASP A 37 -2.33 20.76 19.72
N SER A 38 -3.28 21.48 20.32
CA SER A 38 -4.29 22.29 19.63
C SER A 38 -3.71 23.52 18.89
N GLY A 39 -2.40 23.64 18.78
CA GLY A 39 -1.71 24.79 18.16
C GLY A 39 -2.07 24.99 16.69
N ARG A 40 -2.49 23.91 15.99
CA ARG A 40 -2.91 24.01 14.58
C ARG A 40 -4.08 24.96 14.35
N THR A 41 -5.07 24.95 15.23
CA THR A 41 -6.27 25.82 15.12
C THR A 41 -5.98 27.29 15.40
N LYS A 42 -4.88 27.57 16.09
CA LYS A 42 -4.42 28.96 16.35
C LYS A 42 -3.54 29.48 15.20
N PHE A 43 -3.00 28.61 14.38
CA PHE A 43 -2.07 28.98 13.31
C PHE A 43 -2.75 29.14 11.95
N PHE A 44 -3.68 28.26 11.60
CA PHE A 44 -4.36 28.26 10.31
C PHE A 44 -5.73 28.94 10.41
N ASP A 45 -6.02 29.82 9.44
CA ASP A 45 -7.34 30.45 9.30
C ASP A 45 -8.36 29.43 8.80
N GLU A 46 -7.91 28.48 7.96
CA GLU A 46 -8.74 27.40 7.43
C GLU A 46 -7.94 26.10 7.42
N ILE A 47 -8.58 24.99 7.81
CA ILE A 47 -8.02 23.64 7.78
C ILE A 47 -8.91 22.78 6.90
N ILE A 48 -8.38 22.36 5.75
CA ILE A 48 -9.07 21.46 4.82
C ILE A 48 -8.57 20.04 5.06
N PRO A 49 -9.40 19.15 5.66
CA PRO A 49 -9.00 17.77 5.87
C PRO A 49 -8.93 17.03 4.52
N VAL A 50 -7.77 16.45 4.24
CA VAL A 50 -7.61 15.54 3.09
C VAL A 50 -7.93 14.12 3.55
N ILE A 51 -9.14 13.68 3.28
CA ILE A 51 -9.58 12.32 3.60
C ILE A 51 -8.84 11.35 2.67
N PRO A 52 -8.20 10.29 3.20
CA PRO A 52 -7.58 9.26 2.37
C PRO A 52 -8.61 8.64 1.41
N ILE A 53 -8.34 8.70 0.11
CA ILE A 53 -9.23 8.13 -0.93
C ILE A 53 -9.30 6.61 -0.78
N ILE A 54 -8.21 5.99 -0.27
CA ILE A 54 -8.09 4.56 -0.05
C ILE A 54 -8.24 4.23 1.42
N ASN A 55 -9.13 3.30 1.70
CA ASN A 55 -9.30 2.66 3.00
C ASN A 55 -9.55 1.14 2.79
N PRO A 56 -9.45 0.31 3.83
CA PRO A 56 -9.61 -1.14 3.70
C PRO A 56 -10.94 -1.59 3.07
N SER A 57 -12.00 -0.79 3.18
CA SER A 57 -13.32 -1.15 2.65
C SER A 57 -13.45 -0.90 1.14
N ASN A 58 -12.69 0.05 0.57
CA ASN A 58 -12.80 0.42 -0.85
C ASN A 58 -11.55 0.09 -1.68
N ALA A 59 -10.46 -0.33 -1.04
CA ALA A 59 -9.20 -0.59 -1.72
C ALA A 59 -9.32 -1.65 -2.82
N ALA A 60 -10.10 -2.71 -2.59
CA ALA A 60 -10.34 -3.77 -3.58
C ALA A 60 -11.11 -3.24 -4.80
N ASP A 61 -12.16 -2.46 -4.58
CA ASP A 61 -12.97 -1.88 -5.68
C ASP A 61 -12.11 -0.91 -6.51
N LYS A 62 -11.30 -0.09 -5.83
CA LYS A 62 -10.37 0.83 -6.50
C LYS A 62 -9.26 0.11 -7.26
N LEU A 63 -8.76 -1.01 -6.75
CA LEU A 63 -7.80 -1.84 -7.46
C LEU A 63 -8.44 -2.48 -8.70
N LYS A 64 -9.65 -3.00 -8.55
CA LYS A 64 -10.44 -3.57 -9.66
C LYS A 64 -10.72 -2.52 -10.74
N GLU A 65 -11.11 -1.29 -10.36
CA GLU A 65 -11.29 -0.15 -11.28
C GLU A 65 -9.99 0.14 -12.05
N LYS A 66 -8.83 0.09 -11.41
CA LYS A 66 -7.54 0.27 -12.11
C LYS A 66 -7.20 -0.87 -13.05
N LEU A 67 -7.48 -2.10 -12.65
CA LEU A 67 -7.24 -3.29 -13.49
C LEU A 67 -8.18 -3.32 -14.71
N SER A 68 -9.40 -2.78 -14.61
CA SER A 68 -10.35 -2.75 -15.73
C SER A 68 -9.85 -1.91 -16.90
N VAL A 69 -9.01 -0.91 -16.67
CA VAL A 69 -8.33 -0.13 -17.73
C VAL A 69 -7.51 -1.04 -18.64
N PHE A 70 -6.95 -2.11 -18.08
CA PHE A 70 -6.14 -3.12 -18.78
C PHE A 70 -6.93 -4.37 -19.16
N ARG A 71 -8.24 -4.43 -18.88
CA ARG A 71 -9.10 -5.62 -19.06
C ARG A 71 -8.63 -6.83 -18.26
N LEU A 72 -8.11 -6.58 -17.06
CA LEU A 72 -7.57 -7.60 -16.15
C LEU A 72 -8.37 -7.72 -14.83
N ASP A 73 -9.52 -7.07 -14.75
CA ASP A 73 -10.36 -7.00 -13.54
C ASP A 73 -11.10 -8.30 -13.22
N ASP A 74 -11.23 -9.20 -14.20
CA ASP A 74 -11.83 -10.53 -14.06
C ASP A 74 -10.80 -11.67 -13.82
N LYS A 75 -9.51 -11.37 -13.92
CA LYS A 75 -8.44 -12.37 -13.82
C LYS A 75 -8.13 -12.83 -12.40
N ILE A 76 -8.61 -12.10 -11.40
CA ILE A 76 -8.39 -12.39 -9.98
C ILE A 76 -9.75 -12.48 -9.29
N PRO A 77 -10.03 -13.56 -8.51
CA PRO A 77 -11.24 -13.68 -7.72
C PRO A 77 -11.42 -12.48 -6.78
N THR A 78 -12.65 -11.99 -6.66
CA THR A 78 -12.94 -10.78 -5.86
C THR A 78 -12.55 -10.94 -4.40
N GLU A 79 -12.69 -12.14 -3.82
CA GLU A 79 -12.32 -12.40 -2.42
C GLU A 79 -10.80 -12.32 -2.24
N ASP A 80 -10.02 -12.94 -3.13
CA ASP A 80 -8.56 -12.85 -3.09
C ASP A 80 -8.10 -11.38 -3.22
N LEU A 81 -8.79 -10.61 -4.08
CA LEU A 81 -8.47 -9.20 -4.29
C LEU A 81 -8.75 -8.36 -3.03
N LYS A 82 -9.85 -8.65 -2.30
CA LYS A 82 -10.18 -8.00 -1.04
C LYS A 82 -9.11 -8.26 0.03
N ASP A 83 -8.72 -9.52 0.19
CA ASP A 83 -7.70 -9.90 1.18
C ASP A 83 -6.36 -9.22 0.90
N MET A 84 -5.95 -9.18 -0.36
CA MET A 84 -4.70 -8.54 -0.76
C MET A 84 -4.76 -7.01 -0.68
N ALA A 85 -5.86 -6.40 -1.10
CA ALA A 85 -6.01 -4.94 -1.12
C ALA A 85 -6.06 -4.32 0.28
N TYR A 86 -6.37 -5.10 1.32
CA TYR A 86 -6.34 -4.66 2.72
C TYR A 86 -5.00 -4.01 3.13
N PHE A 87 -3.90 -4.44 2.54
CA PHE A 87 -2.56 -3.93 2.82
C PHE A 87 -2.22 -2.65 2.06
N ILE A 88 -3.04 -2.23 1.10
CA ILE A 88 -2.80 -1.06 0.26
C ILE A 88 -3.50 0.15 0.87
N LYS A 89 -2.72 1.14 1.33
CA LYS A 89 -3.21 2.31 2.07
C LYS A 89 -3.08 3.63 1.31
N ASP A 90 -2.54 3.60 0.11
CA ASP A 90 -2.22 4.81 -0.68
C ASP A 90 -2.61 4.59 -2.14
N MET A 91 -3.24 5.60 -2.75
CA MET A 91 -3.70 5.54 -4.14
C MET A 91 -2.53 5.46 -5.13
N ARG A 92 -1.39 6.07 -4.84
CA ARG A 92 -0.19 5.97 -5.70
C ARG A 92 0.38 4.56 -5.66
N LEU A 93 0.46 3.98 -4.46
CA LEU A 93 0.88 2.59 -4.28
C LEU A 93 -0.06 1.64 -5.05
N LEU A 94 -1.37 1.82 -4.93
CA LEU A 94 -2.37 1.05 -5.65
C LEU A 94 -2.20 1.15 -7.17
N THR A 95 -2.01 2.37 -7.68
CA THR A 95 -1.80 2.62 -9.11
C THR A 95 -0.51 1.97 -9.60
N ASN A 96 0.58 2.07 -8.83
CA ASN A 96 1.85 1.41 -9.16
C ASN A 96 1.71 -0.11 -9.21
N ILE A 97 1.03 -0.71 -8.23
CA ILE A 97 0.78 -2.16 -8.20
C ILE A 97 -0.02 -2.60 -9.43
N ALA A 98 -1.07 -1.86 -9.80
CA ALA A 98 -1.88 -2.19 -10.99
C ALA A 98 -1.06 -2.10 -12.30
N ASN A 99 -0.25 -1.06 -12.44
CA ASN A 99 0.61 -0.87 -13.60
C ASN A 99 1.70 -1.96 -13.69
N GLU A 100 2.34 -2.28 -12.57
CA GLU A 100 3.34 -3.34 -12.51
C GLU A 100 2.70 -4.71 -12.79
N PHE A 101 1.52 -4.98 -12.22
CA PHE A 101 0.80 -6.23 -12.48
C PHE A 101 0.53 -6.39 -13.98
N HIS A 102 0.00 -5.36 -14.64
CA HIS A 102 -0.22 -5.39 -16.09
C HIS A 102 1.09 -5.67 -16.85
N SER A 103 2.16 -4.91 -16.55
CA SER A 103 3.45 -5.08 -17.23
C SER A 103 4.02 -6.49 -17.09
N TYR A 104 3.95 -7.07 -15.87
CA TYR A 104 4.41 -8.44 -15.63
C TYR A 104 3.45 -9.49 -16.20
N TYR A 105 2.15 -9.21 -16.24
CA TYR A 105 1.16 -10.11 -16.83
C TYR A 105 1.46 -10.35 -18.31
N ASP A 106 1.76 -9.28 -19.04
CA ASP A 106 2.09 -9.33 -20.46
C ASP A 106 3.49 -9.92 -20.68
N MET A 107 4.49 -9.44 -19.94
CA MET A 107 5.88 -9.88 -20.08
C MET A 107 6.07 -11.37 -19.80
N LEU A 108 5.34 -11.91 -18.82
CA LEU A 108 5.38 -13.32 -18.46
C LEU A 108 4.42 -14.19 -19.29
N GLU A 109 3.66 -13.59 -20.21
CA GLU A 109 2.63 -14.27 -21.00
C GLU A 109 1.76 -15.18 -20.11
N VAL A 110 1.18 -14.60 -19.04
CA VAL A 110 0.55 -15.34 -17.93
C VAL A 110 -0.47 -16.38 -18.40
N GLU A 111 -1.30 -16.05 -19.39
CA GLU A 111 -2.29 -16.97 -19.95
C GLU A 111 -1.64 -18.13 -20.72
N LYS A 112 -0.68 -17.81 -21.59
CA LYS A 112 0.03 -18.80 -22.42
C LYS A 112 0.86 -19.76 -21.58
N ASN A 113 1.50 -19.25 -20.53
CA ASN A 113 2.33 -20.05 -19.63
C ASN A 113 1.54 -20.67 -18.46
N HIS A 114 0.21 -20.52 -18.45
CA HIS A 114 -0.68 -21.05 -17.40
C HIS A 114 -0.24 -20.63 -15.98
N LEU A 115 0.27 -19.42 -15.85
CA LEU A 115 0.64 -18.86 -14.54
C LEU A 115 -0.61 -18.40 -13.79
N ASN A 116 -0.54 -18.40 -12.46
CA ASN A 116 -1.65 -17.99 -11.61
C ASN A 116 -1.66 -16.47 -11.39
N PRO A 117 -2.68 -15.73 -11.90
CA PRO A 117 -2.75 -14.27 -11.75
C PRO A 117 -2.80 -13.79 -10.31
N THR A 118 -3.51 -14.52 -9.42
CA THR A 118 -3.59 -14.18 -8.00
C THR A 118 -2.22 -14.19 -7.33
N LYS A 119 -1.39 -15.21 -7.65
CA LYS A 119 -0.01 -15.28 -7.12
C LYS A 119 0.86 -14.15 -7.66
N LEU A 120 0.70 -13.81 -8.94
CA LEU A 120 1.42 -12.68 -9.52
C LEU A 120 1.04 -11.37 -8.84
N MET A 121 -0.26 -11.12 -8.62
CA MET A 121 -0.73 -9.94 -7.89
C MET A 121 -0.14 -9.88 -6.47
N GLY A 122 -0.16 -10.99 -5.73
CA GLY A 122 0.46 -11.08 -4.41
C GLY A 122 1.94 -10.73 -4.44
N MET A 123 2.68 -11.17 -5.46
CA MET A 123 4.10 -10.83 -5.65
C MET A 123 4.31 -9.34 -5.96
N MET A 124 3.42 -8.72 -6.75
CA MET A 124 3.51 -7.27 -7.04
C MET A 124 3.23 -6.45 -5.80
N ILE A 125 2.23 -6.83 -5.02
CA ILE A 125 1.94 -6.19 -3.73
C ILE A 125 3.13 -6.32 -2.79
N TYR A 126 3.67 -7.53 -2.65
CA TYR A 126 4.83 -7.77 -1.80
C TYR A 126 6.07 -6.97 -2.24
N LYS A 127 6.35 -6.94 -3.53
CA LYS A 127 7.44 -6.14 -4.11
C LYS A 127 7.33 -4.66 -3.74
N ASN A 128 6.14 -4.11 -3.81
CA ASN A 128 5.88 -2.69 -3.52
C ASN A 128 5.91 -2.37 -2.02
N LEU A 129 5.43 -3.29 -1.18
CA LEU A 129 5.44 -3.11 0.28
C LEU A 129 6.81 -3.39 0.91
N TYR A 130 7.53 -4.39 0.40
CA TYR A 130 8.80 -4.87 0.95
C TYR A 130 9.90 -4.97 -0.11
N PRO A 131 10.26 -3.86 -0.79
CA PRO A 131 11.17 -3.89 -1.94
C PRO A 131 12.56 -4.42 -1.60
N ARG A 132 13.05 -4.17 -0.38
CA ARG A 132 14.37 -4.68 0.06
C ARG A 132 14.38 -6.19 0.23
N ASP A 133 13.31 -6.77 0.76
CA ASP A 133 13.22 -8.22 0.94
C ASP A 133 12.97 -8.92 -0.39
N PHE A 134 12.11 -8.34 -1.24
CA PHE A 134 11.87 -8.84 -2.58
C PHE A 134 13.17 -8.87 -3.41
N GLY A 135 14.00 -7.84 -3.33
CA GLY A 135 15.29 -7.78 -4.04
C GLY A 135 16.32 -8.83 -3.60
N ARG A 136 16.11 -9.51 -2.46
CA ARG A 136 16.98 -10.60 -1.98
C ARG A 136 16.56 -11.98 -2.48
N LEU A 137 15.34 -12.12 -3.04
CA LEU A 137 14.82 -13.41 -3.51
C LEU A 137 15.75 -14.12 -4.53
N PRO A 138 16.34 -13.43 -5.53
CA PRO A 138 17.26 -14.08 -6.47
C PRO A 138 18.48 -14.72 -5.78
N ASN A 139 18.91 -14.16 -4.65
CA ASN A 139 20.04 -14.66 -3.87
C ASN A 139 19.61 -15.74 -2.85
N ARG A 140 18.36 -16.20 -2.87
CA ARG A 140 17.79 -17.15 -1.91
C ARG A 140 17.85 -16.66 -0.46
N GLU A 141 17.68 -15.35 -0.28
CA GLU A 141 17.69 -14.68 1.00
C GLU A 141 16.37 -13.97 1.27
N GLY A 142 16.21 -13.49 2.51
CA GLY A 142 15.05 -12.72 2.94
C GLY A 142 13.99 -13.53 3.66
N ILE A 143 12.97 -12.82 4.15
CA ILE A 143 11.89 -13.41 4.97
C ILE A 143 11.00 -14.29 4.09
N LEU A 144 10.64 -13.79 2.90
CA LEU A 144 9.77 -14.50 1.97
C LEU A 144 10.43 -15.80 1.50
N TYR A 145 11.72 -15.77 1.14
CA TYR A 145 12.44 -16.97 0.77
C TYR A 145 12.45 -18.02 1.89
N LYS A 146 12.82 -17.61 3.11
CA LYS A 146 12.83 -18.50 4.27
C LYS A 146 11.45 -19.10 4.58
N PHE A 147 10.38 -18.34 4.36
CA PHE A 147 9.02 -18.83 4.55
C PHE A 147 8.70 -19.95 3.55
N PHE A 148 9.02 -19.78 2.26
CA PHE A 148 8.80 -20.82 1.26
C PHE A 148 9.70 -22.03 1.44
N ASP A 149 10.96 -21.82 1.79
CA ASP A 149 11.93 -22.90 2.05
C ASP A 149 11.49 -23.79 3.22
N LYS A 150 11.06 -23.19 4.33
CA LYS A 150 10.56 -23.91 5.51
C LYS A 150 9.16 -24.49 5.35
N ARG A 151 8.37 -24.04 4.38
CA ARG A 151 6.97 -24.47 4.21
C ARG A 151 6.83 -25.97 4.04
N ASN A 152 7.70 -26.61 3.28
CA ASN A 152 7.66 -28.05 3.06
C ASN A 152 8.00 -28.81 4.34
N GLY A 153 9.03 -28.40 5.06
CA GLY A 153 9.39 -29.00 6.35
C GLY A 153 8.29 -28.85 7.42
N LEU A 154 7.63 -27.69 7.49
CA LEU A 154 6.47 -27.47 8.36
C LEU A 154 5.30 -28.37 7.98
N LYS A 155 4.98 -28.47 6.69
CA LYS A 155 3.92 -29.36 6.18
C LYS A 155 4.17 -30.80 6.61
N ASP A 156 5.39 -31.31 6.45
CA ASP A 156 5.75 -32.68 6.83
C ASP A 156 5.65 -32.90 8.36
N GLN A 157 6.05 -31.94 9.15
CA GLN A 157 5.88 -31.97 10.61
C GLN A 157 4.40 -32.01 11.02
N PHE A 158 3.55 -31.17 10.40
CA PHE A 158 2.10 -31.20 10.67
C PHE A 158 1.44 -32.52 10.24
N ILE A 159 1.81 -33.08 9.09
CA ILE A 159 1.32 -34.37 8.64
C ILE A 159 1.72 -35.49 9.61
N LYS A 160 2.98 -35.49 10.06
CA LYS A 160 3.49 -36.47 11.03
C LYS A 160 2.77 -36.35 12.38
N TYR A 161 2.55 -35.12 12.87
CA TYR A 161 1.79 -34.85 14.09
C TYR A 161 0.35 -35.33 13.99
N ALA A 162 -0.35 -35.01 12.88
CA ALA A 162 -1.73 -35.44 12.66
C ALA A 162 -1.85 -36.99 12.57
N LYS A 163 -0.96 -37.66 11.86
CA LYS A 163 -0.90 -39.13 11.78
C LYS A 163 -0.74 -39.76 13.17
N ASN A 164 0.20 -39.25 13.99
CA ASN A 164 0.44 -39.74 15.32
C ASN A 164 -0.79 -39.56 16.25
N LYS A 165 -1.53 -38.45 16.08
CA LYS A 165 -2.75 -38.17 16.85
C LYS A 165 -3.90 -39.12 16.50
N ILE A 166 -4.01 -39.50 15.23
CA ILE A 166 -5.02 -40.45 14.73
C ILE A 166 -4.72 -41.86 15.26
N ILE A 167 -3.45 -42.27 15.22
CA ILE A 167 -3.02 -43.59 15.73
C ILE A 167 -3.27 -43.72 17.26
N LYS A 168 -3.03 -42.64 18.03
CA LYS A 168 -3.29 -42.64 19.49
C LYS A 168 -4.80 -42.65 19.83
N LYS A 169 -5.69 -42.20 18.93
CA LYS A 169 -7.15 -42.27 19.15
C LYS A 169 -7.78 -43.61 18.74
N ARG A 170 -7.05 -44.47 18.04
CA ARG A 170 -7.53 -45.80 17.59
C ARG A 170 -7.04 -46.93 18.51
N ARG A 171 -6.30 -46.65 19.56
CA ARG A 171 -5.97 -47.50 20.68
C ARG A 171 -6.79 -47.13 21.92
#